data_3bc53afad416b9ae3aac908b07232866
#
_entry.id   3bc53afad416b9ae3aac908b07232866
#
_cell.length_a   1.000
_cell.length_b   1.000
_cell.length_c   1.000
_cell.angle_alpha   90.00
_cell.angle_beta   90.00
_cell.angle_gamma   90.00
#
_symmetry.space_group_name_H-M   'P 1'
#
loop_
_entity.id
_entity.type
_entity.pdbx_description
1 polymer ?
#
loop_
_entity_poly.entity_id
_entity_poly.type
_entity_poly.pdbx_seq_one_letter_code
_entity_poly.pdbx_strand_id
1 'polypeptide(L)'
;LIQERPRAGIFPVFAMTCRRSTPGHPLFPRKTPLKCKICKATAVVALRSHNAAFCPDCYLKFFARQVEKGIEGQKLFTRDERILVALSGGKDSLALMLELSRQGYDVTGLHIDLGIPESSPVARGVVERFCAKHGLKLMVKELAAEGLAIPLVKERLNRPVCSACGKIKRHFFNKVALDEGFDALATGHNLDDEVARLFSNTLRWDTADLADQGPRRDGDDGIARKV
;
A
#
# COMPACT_ATOMS: atom_id res chain seq x y z
N LEU A 1 40.98 31.39 -8.83
CA LEU A 1 41.16 30.09 -8.17
C LEU A 1 39.83 29.76 -7.45
N ILE A 2 38.93 29.07 -8.13
CA ILE A 2 37.66 28.58 -7.58
C ILE A 2 37.89 27.11 -7.20
N GLN A 3 37.92 26.83 -5.90
CA GLN A 3 38.04 25.48 -5.36
C GLN A 3 36.72 24.74 -5.56
N GLU A 4 36.73 23.70 -6.39
CA GLU A 4 35.63 22.73 -6.54
C GLU A 4 35.51 21.92 -5.23
N ARG A 5 34.29 21.94 -4.65
CA ARG A 5 33.94 21.04 -3.56
C ARG A 5 33.58 19.65 -4.14
N PRO A 6 34.06 18.57 -3.52
CA PRO A 6 33.72 17.22 -4.00
C PRO A 6 32.24 16.94 -3.83
N ARG A 7 31.63 16.37 -4.89
CA ARG A 7 30.25 15.87 -4.90
C ARG A 7 30.11 14.76 -3.87
N ALA A 8 29.19 14.97 -2.94
CA ALA A 8 28.80 13.97 -1.96
C ALA A 8 28.34 12.68 -2.66
N GLY A 9 28.92 11.57 -2.23
CA GLY A 9 28.66 10.24 -2.78
C GLY A 9 27.21 9.82 -2.66
N ILE A 10 26.77 9.12 -3.69
CA ILE A 10 25.51 8.40 -3.79
C ILE A 10 25.45 7.39 -2.64
N PHE A 11 24.58 7.61 -1.68
CA PHE A 11 24.24 6.58 -0.70
C PHE A 11 23.58 5.41 -1.45
N PRO A 12 24.08 4.18 -1.28
CA PRO A 12 23.41 3.04 -1.87
C PRO A 12 22.02 2.92 -1.26
N VAL A 13 21.01 2.84 -2.13
CA VAL A 13 19.66 2.48 -1.75
C VAL A 13 19.75 1.11 -1.08
N PHE A 14 19.66 1.08 0.23
CA PHE A 14 19.52 -0.15 0.99
C PHE A 14 18.21 -0.80 0.52
N ALA A 15 18.33 -1.77 -0.38
CA ALA A 15 17.29 -2.73 -0.61
C ALA A 15 17.07 -3.46 0.72
N MET A 16 16.06 -3.02 1.45
CA MET A 16 15.58 -3.72 2.63
C MET A 16 14.92 -5.01 2.13
N THR A 17 15.76 -5.99 1.81
CA THR A 17 15.29 -7.35 1.64
C THR A 17 14.71 -7.75 2.98
N CYS A 18 13.40 -7.93 3.01
CA CYS A 18 12.70 -8.59 4.10
C CYS A 18 13.33 -9.98 4.23
N ARG A 19 14.37 -10.09 5.06
CA ARG A 19 14.94 -11.37 5.42
C ARG A 19 13.82 -12.14 6.09
N ARG A 20 13.42 -13.23 5.44
CA ARG A 20 12.65 -14.28 6.12
C ARG A 20 13.32 -14.48 7.46
N SER A 21 12.59 -14.24 8.53
CA SER A 21 13.07 -14.53 9.89
C SER A 21 13.40 -16.01 9.94
N THR A 22 14.68 -16.33 9.80
CA THR A 22 15.17 -17.66 10.08
C THR A 22 14.82 -17.98 11.53
N PRO A 23 14.28 -19.17 11.83
CA PRO A 23 14.08 -19.60 13.21
C PRO A 23 15.45 -19.71 13.85
N GLY A 24 15.77 -18.84 14.82
CA GLY A 24 17.03 -18.91 15.56
C GLY A 24 17.89 -17.66 15.57
N HIS A 25 17.34 -16.46 15.83
CA HIS A 25 18.16 -15.32 16.22
C HIS A 25 18.66 -15.55 17.66
N PRO A 26 19.99 -15.60 17.90
CA PRO A 26 20.57 -16.06 19.17
C PRO A 26 20.32 -15.17 20.40
N LEU A 27 19.70 -13.99 20.23
CA LEU A 27 19.49 -13.05 21.33
C LEU A 27 18.26 -13.37 22.23
N PHE A 28 17.37 -14.27 21.82
CA PHE A 28 16.25 -14.71 22.69
C PHE A 28 15.85 -16.17 22.37
N PRO A 29 16.49 -17.18 22.96
CA PRO A 29 16.02 -18.56 22.86
C PRO A 29 14.71 -18.67 23.68
N ARG A 30 13.56 -18.58 23.01
CA ARG A 30 12.30 -18.90 23.67
C ARG A 30 12.19 -20.41 23.85
N LYS A 31 12.37 -20.88 25.07
CA LYS A 31 12.31 -22.32 25.44
C LYS A 31 10.91 -22.93 25.32
N THR A 32 9.85 -22.14 25.14
CA THR A 32 8.48 -22.64 25.01
C THR A 32 7.78 -22.03 23.80
N PRO A 33 7.02 -22.85 23.02
CA PRO A 33 6.22 -22.31 21.93
C PRO A 33 5.17 -21.32 22.47
N LEU A 34 5.02 -20.19 21.81
CA LEU A 34 4.01 -19.19 22.17
C LEU A 34 2.62 -19.81 22.00
N LYS A 35 1.73 -19.56 22.95
CA LYS A 35 0.32 -19.95 22.87
C LYS A 35 -0.51 -18.79 22.32
N CYS A 36 -1.49 -19.12 21.49
CA CYS A 36 -2.48 -18.18 21.00
C CYS A 36 -3.26 -17.56 22.17
N LYS A 37 -3.36 -16.24 22.19
CA LYS A 37 -4.06 -15.51 23.25
C LYS A 37 -5.54 -15.88 23.34
N ILE A 38 -6.15 -16.28 22.20
CA ILE A 38 -7.58 -16.59 22.11
C ILE A 38 -7.84 -18.08 22.39
N CYS A 39 -7.35 -18.98 21.55
CA CYS A 39 -7.69 -20.42 21.58
C CYS A 39 -6.64 -21.31 22.27
N LYS A 40 -5.50 -20.76 22.73
CA LYS A 40 -4.39 -21.45 23.36
C LYS A 40 -3.63 -22.46 22.49
N ALA A 41 -4.00 -22.62 21.22
CA ALA A 41 -3.23 -23.39 20.24
C ALA A 41 -1.83 -22.77 20.01
N THR A 42 -0.95 -23.48 19.33
CA THR A 42 0.39 -22.96 18.98
C THR A 42 0.27 -21.68 18.15
N ALA A 43 0.90 -20.63 18.61
CA ALA A 43 0.92 -19.35 17.90
C ALA A 43 2.01 -19.32 16.84
N VAL A 44 1.69 -18.73 15.69
CA VAL A 44 2.62 -18.53 14.56
C VAL A 44 2.97 -17.06 14.33
N VAL A 45 2.16 -16.14 14.86
CA VAL A 45 2.36 -14.70 14.75
C VAL A 45 2.43 -14.09 16.15
N ALA A 46 3.46 -13.26 16.40
CA ALA A 46 3.58 -12.50 17.63
C ALA A 46 3.55 -10.98 17.30
N LEU A 47 2.56 -10.28 17.83
CA LEU A 47 2.39 -8.84 17.71
C LEU A 47 2.87 -8.16 18.99
N ARG A 48 4.07 -7.59 18.95
CA ARG A 48 4.67 -6.92 20.12
C ARG A 48 3.86 -5.69 20.55
N SER A 49 3.36 -4.91 19.63
CA SER A 49 2.53 -3.73 19.87
C SER A 49 1.24 -4.05 20.64
N HIS A 50 0.73 -5.27 20.52
CA HIS A 50 -0.48 -5.74 21.18
C HIS A 50 -0.21 -6.70 22.34
N ASN A 51 1.05 -6.96 22.65
CA ASN A 51 1.47 -7.98 23.62
C ASN A 51 0.67 -9.28 23.48
N ALA A 52 0.56 -9.77 22.25
CA ALA A 52 -0.29 -10.90 21.88
C ALA A 52 0.38 -11.80 20.85
N ALA A 53 0.08 -13.11 20.94
CA ALA A 53 0.46 -14.08 19.93
C ALA A 53 -0.79 -14.81 19.44
N PHE A 54 -0.84 -15.19 18.18
CA PHE A 54 -2.01 -15.79 17.56
C PHE A 54 -1.65 -17.00 16.71
N CYS A 55 -2.54 -18.00 16.68
CA CYS A 55 -2.56 -19.01 15.63
C CYS A 55 -3.08 -18.39 14.32
N PRO A 56 -2.95 -19.04 13.14
CA PRO A 56 -3.37 -18.48 11.86
C PRO A 56 -4.82 -17.99 11.86
N ASP A 57 -5.75 -18.84 12.30
CA ASP A 57 -7.19 -18.53 12.26
C ASP A 57 -7.57 -17.36 13.18
N CYS A 58 -7.00 -17.35 14.39
CA CYS A 58 -7.25 -16.26 15.33
C CYS A 58 -6.60 -14.94 14.88
N TYR A 59 -5.48 -15.03 14.15
CA TYR A 59 -4.85 -13.85 13.56
C TYR A 59 -5.71 -13.25 12.45
N LEU A 60 -6.26 -14.06 11.56
CA LEU A 60 -7.17 -13.58 10.51
C LEU A 60 -8.41 -12.92 11.09
N LYS A 61 -9.02 -13.50 12.13
CA LYS A 61 -10.15 -12.88 12.84
C LYS A 61 -9.76 -11.58 13.54
N PHE A 62 -8.57 -11.51 14.11
CA PHE A 62 -8.05 -10.28 14.70
C PHE A 62 -7.84 -9.21 13.62
N PHE A 63 -7.23 -9.58 12.50
CA PHE A 63 -7.00 -8.68 11.37
C PHE A 63 -8.32 -8.10 10.83
N ALA A 64 -9.31 -8.95 10.55
CA ALA A 64 -10.63 -8.53 10.08
C ALA A 64 -11.26 -7.49 11.01
N ARG A 65 -11.24 -7.73 12.33
CA ARG A 65 -11.75 -6.78 13.32
C ARG A 65 -10.98 -5.46 13.35
N GLN A 66 -9.66 -5.48 13.12
CA GLN A 66 -8.87 -4.25 13.09
C GLN A 66 -9.22 -3.41 11.85
N VAL A 67 -9.43 -4.05 10.70
CA VAL A 67 -9.88 -3.38 9.48
C VAL A 67 -11.26 -2.74 9.70
N GLU A 68 -12.24 -3.51 10.16
CA GLU A 68 -13.58 -3.02 10.46
C GLU A 68 -13.56 -1.85 11.45
N LYS A 69 -12.85 -2.01 12.58
CA LYS A 69 -12.70 -0.94 13.57
C LYS A 69 -12.04 0.32 13.01
N GLY A 70 -11.06 0.16 12.11
CA GLY A 70 -10.42 1.28 11.43
C GLY A 70 -11.41 2.03 10.53
N ILE A 71 -12.19 1.31 9.75
CA ILE A 71 -13.19 1.88 8.84
C ILE A 71 -14.26 2.64 9.63
N GLU A 72 -14.86 2.02 10.64
CA GLU A 72 -15.90 2.61 11.46
C GLU A 72 -15.39 3.78 12.31
N GLY A 73 -14.26 3.57 12.99
CA GLY A 73 -13.68 4.57 13.90
C GLY A 73 -13.24 5.84 13.21
N GLN A 74 -12.78 5.73 11.97
CA GLN A 74 -12.34 6.86 11.13
C GLN A 74 -13.40 7.30 10.11
N LYS A 75 -14.57 6.64 10.09
CA LYS A 75 -15.67 6.91 9.14
C LYS A 75 -15.16 6.96 7.70
N LEU A 76 -14.37 5.95 7.29
CA LEU A 76 -13.68 5.96 6.01
C LEU A 76 -14.67 5.86 4.85
N PHE A 77 -15.56 4.89 4.92
CA PHE A 77 -16.65 4.67 3.94
C PHE A 77 -17.74 3.76 4.53
N THR A 78 -18.87 3.70 3.86
CA THR A 78 -20.02 2.88 4.23
C THR A 78 -20.16 1.66 3.31
N ARG A 79 -21.11 0.76 3.59
CA ARG A 79 -21.33 -0.45 2.78
C ARG A 79 -22.06 -0.16 1.47
N ASP A 80 -22.76 0.96 1.38
CA ASP A 80 -23.51 1.37 0.19
C ASP A 80 -22.63 2.08 -0.84
N GLU A 81 -21.39 2.40 -0.47
CA GLU A 81 -20.43 3.10 -1.30
C GLU A 81 -19.62 2.14 -2.18
N ARG A 82 -19.33 2.57 -3.40
CA ARG A 82 -18.44 1.88 -4.35
C ARG A 82 -17.01 2.28 -4.12
N ILE A 83 -16.15 1.30 -3.84
CA ILE A 83 -14.77 1.55 -3.42
C ILE A 83 -13.80 1.07 -4.50
N LEU A 84 -12.95 1.98 -4.97
CA LEU A 84 -11.83 1.65 -5.84
C LEU A 84 -10.60 1.33 -4.99
N VAL A 85 -10.00 0.15 -5.15
CA VAL A 85 -8.81 -0.26 -4.40
C VAL A 85 -7.58 -0.22 -5.30
N ALA A 86 -6.58 0.58 -4.93
CA ALA A 86 -5.32 0.67 -5.67
C ALA A 86 -4.49 -0.60 -5.48
N LEU A 87 -4.27 -1.36 -6.56
CA LEU A 87 -3.55 -2.63 -6.54
C LEU A 87 -2.15 -2.49 -7.14
N SER A 88 -1.12 -2.60 -6.31
CA SER A 88 0.28 -2.60 -6.75
C SER A 88 0.84 -3.98 -7.08
N GLY A 89 0.13 -5.06 -6.75
CA GLY A 89 0.63 -6.42 -6.74
C GLY A 89 1.39 -6.82 -5.46
N GLY A 90 1.55 -5.87 -4.53
CA GLY A 90 2.13 -6.13 -3.21
C GLY A 90 1.13 -6.76 -2.24
N LYS A 91 1.64 -7.46 -1.23
CA LYS A 91 0.85 -8.18 -0.23
C LYS A 91 -0.21 -7.33 0.47
N ASP A 92 0.11 -6.07 0.77
CA ASP A 92 -0.75 -5.20 1.58
C ASP A 92 -1.98 -4.75 0.77
N SER A 93 -1.81 -4.32 -0.49
CA SER A 93 -2.91 -3.94 -1.37
C SER A 93 -3.84 -5.11 -1.70
N LEU A 94 -3.28 -6.31 -1.91
CA LEU A 94 -4.06 -7.52 -2.17
C LEU A 94 -4.82 -7.99 -0.91
N ALA A 95 -4.18 -7.90 0.26
CA ALA A 95 -4.82 -8.23 1.54
C ALA A 95 -6.00 -7.28 1.85
N LEU A 96 -5.81 -5.97 1.62
CA LEU A 96 -6.87 -4.97 1.75
C LEU A 96 -8.06 -5.30 0.84
N MET A 97 -7.81 -5.51 -0.44
CA MET A 97 -8.85 -5.84 -1.43
C MET A 97 -9.65 -7.07 -1.01
N LEU A 98 -8.96 -8.16 -0.62
CA LEU A 98 -9.60 -9.40 -0.21
C LEU A 98 -10.43 -9.21 1.07
N GLU A 99 -9.89 -8.48 2.05
CA GLU A 99 -10.57 -8.27 3.32
C GLU A 99 -11.82 -7.43 3.18
N LEU A 100 -11.76 -6.32 2.42
CA LEU A 100 -12.93 -5.49 2.14
C LEU A 100 -14.03 -6.28 1.42
N SER A 101 -13.66 -7.08 0.42
CA SER A 101 -14.60 -7.96 -0.27
C SER A 101 -15.24 -9.00 0.68
N ARG A 102 -14.46 -9.62 1.59
CA ARG A 102 -14.96 -10.56 2.59
C ARG A 102 -15.92 -9.93 3.59
N GLN A 103 -15.71 -8.66 3.90
CA GLN A 103 -16.58 -7.87 4.76
C GLN A 103 -17.83 -7.36 4.04
N GLY A 104 -18.00 -7.64 2.75
CA GLY A 104 -19.20 -7.33 1.97
C GLY A 104 -19.25 -5.89 1.43
N TYR A 105 -18.11 -5.22 1.29
CA TYR A 105 -18.03 -3.94 0.58
C TYR A 105 -18.03 -4.14 -0.94
N ASP A 106 -18.64 -3.19 -1.69
CA ASP A 106 -18.57 -3.19 -3.16
C ASP A 106 -17.22 -2.63 -3.59
N VAL A 107 -16.27 -3.53 -3.84
CA VAL A 107 -14.89 -3.18 -4.17
C VAL A 107 -14.52 -3.55 -5.60
N THR A 108 -13.79 -2.66 -6.26
CA THR A 108 -13.15 -2.91 -7.56
C THR A 108 -11.67 -2.58 -7.46
N GLY A 109 -10.81 -3.51 -7.84
CA GLY A 109 -9.37 -3.28 -7.89
C GLY A 109 -8.99 -2.47 -9.12
N LEU A 110 -8.05 -1.52 -8.98
CA LEU A 110 -7.41 -0.84 -10.10
C LEU A 110 -5.92 -1.08 -10.06
N HIS A 111 -5.41 -1.72 -11.11
CA HIS A 111 -3.97 -1.86 -11.35
C HIS A 111 -3.53 -0.88 -12.43
N ILE A 112 -2.48 -0.11 -12.16
CA ILE A 112 -1.85 0.77 -13.16
C ILE A 112 -0.59 0.09 -13.66
N ASP A 113 -0.62 -0.34 -14.93
CA ASP A 113 0.55 -0.87 -15.62
C ASP A 113 1.46 0.29 -16.05
N LEU A 114 2.66 0.31 -15.47
CA LEU A 114 3.62 1.40 -15.64
C LEU A 114 4.41 1.32 -16.95
N GLY A 115 4.26 0.24 -17.71
CA GLY A 115 5.04 -0.01 -18.92
C GLY A 115 6.52 -0.28 -18.67
N ILE A 116 6.91 -0.71 -17.48
CA ILE A 116 8.30 -1.07 -17.15
C ILE A 116 8.51 -2.54 -17.56
N PRO A 117 9.40 -2.84 -18.56
CA PRO A 117 9.45 -4.15 -19.21
C PRO A 117 9.60 -5.34 -18.26
N GLU A 118 10.43 -5.21 -17.22
CA GLU A 118 10.75 -6.33 -16.32
C GLU A 118 9.74 -6.49 -15.18
N SER A 119 9.17 -5.40 -14.68
CA SER A 119 8.36 -5.41 -13.45
C SER A 119 6.86 -5.32 -13.70
N SER A 120 6.42 -4.58 -14.72
CA SER A 120 4.99 -4.42 -14.98
C SER A 120 4.27 -5.72 -15.33
N PRO A 121 4.79 -6.60 -16.20
CA PRO A 121 4.13 -7.88 -16.50
C PRO A 121 4.03 -8.79 -15.28
N VAL A 122 5.06 -8.78 -14.43
CA VAL A 122 5.07 -9.59 -13.19
C VAL A 122 4.01 -9.09 -12.22
N ALA A 123 3.97 -7.78 -11.96
CA ALA A 123 2.99 -7.17 -11.05
C ALA A 123 1.56 -7.39 -11.55
N ARG A 124 1.31 -7.12 -12.84
CA ARG A 124 0.02 -7.36 -13.50
C ARG A 124 -0.41 -8.81 -13.36
N GLY A 125 0.44 -9.77 -13.72
CA GLY A 125 0.14 -11.19 -13.63
C GLY A 125 -0.16 -11.65 -12.20
N VAL A 126 0.46 -11.05 -11.17
CA VAL A 126 0.13 -11.32 -9.76
C VAL A 126 -1.29 -10.83 -9.44
N VAL A 127 -1.62 -9.60 -9.82
CA VAL A 127 -2.94 -9.00 -9.56
C VAL A 127 -4.04 -9.77 -10.28
N GLU A 128 -3.86 -10.07 -11.57
CA GLU A 128 -4.85 -10.79 -12.39
C GLU A 128 -5.13 -12.18 -11.82
N ARG A 129 -4.09 -12.96 -11.52
CA ARG A 129 -4.26 -14.29 -10.91
C ARG A 129 -4.94 -14.23 -9.54
N PHE A 130 -4.58 -13.24 -8.74
CA PHE A 130 -5.19 -13.08 -7.43
C PHE A 130 -6.67 -12.73 -7.53
N CYS A 131 -7.04 -11.76 -8.36
CA CYS A 131 -8.42 -11.36 -8.56
C CYS A 131 -9.25 -12.49 -9.16
N ALA A 132 -8.74 -13.18 -10.17
CA ALA A 132 -9.40 -14.36 -10.76
C ALA A 132 -9.64 -15.47 -9.74
N LYS A 133 -8.64 -15.79 -8.92
CA LYS A 133 -8.74 -16.80 -7.86
C LYS A 133 -9.83 -16.50 -6.83
N HIS A 134 -10.06 -15.24 -6.52
CA HIS A 134 -10.99 -14.82 -5.47
C HIS A 134 -12.30 -14.22 -6.01
N GLY A 135 -12.51 -14.22 -7.34
CA GLY A 135 -13.71 -13.68 -7.96
C GLY A 135 -13.87 -12.16 -7.78
N LEU A 136 -12.76 -11.42 -7.73
CA LEU A 136 -12.73 -9.98 -7.49
C LEU A 136 -12.77 -9.20 -8.79
N LYS A 137 -13.52 -8.09 -8.82
CA LYS A 137 -13.55 -7.17 -9.97
C LYS A 137 -12.18 -6.49 -10.12
N LEU A 138 -11.66 -6.43 -11.35
CA LEU A 138 -10.38 -5.81 -11.65
C LEU A 138 -10.46 -4.92 -12.88
N MET A 139 -9.93 -3.72 -12.77
CA MET A 139 -9.64 -2.80 -13.87
C MET A 139 -8.13 -2.68 -14.03
N VAL A 140 -7.65 -2.64 -15.28
CA VAL A 140 -6.23 -2.43 -15.59
C VAL A 140 -6.11 -1.18 -16.46
N LYS A 141 -5.29 -0.22 -16.03
CA LYS A 141 -4.97 0.98 -16.82
C LYS A 141 -3.53 0.89 -17.30
N GLU A 142 -3.34 0.82 -18.60
CA GLU A 142 -2.03 0.76 -19.24
C GLU A 142 -1.53 2.16 -19.56
N LEU A 143 -0.43 2.61 -18.93
CA LEU A 143 0.17 3.92 -19.20
C LEU A 143 0.81 4.01 -20.59
N ALA A 144 1.23 2.87 -21.15
CA ALA A 144 1.79 2.81 -22.49
C ALA A 144 0.78 3.27 -23.55
N ALA A 145 -0.50 2.93 -23.38
CA ALA A 145 -1.58 3.36 -24.28
C ALA A 145 -1.79 4.89 -24.29
N GLU A 146 -1.41 5.56 -23.19
CA GLU A 146 -1.47 7.02 -23.05
C GLU A 146 -0.14 7.71 -23.46
N GLY A 147 0.85 6.96 -23.94
CA GLY A 147 2.19 7.49 -24.22
C GLY A 147 2.99 7.88 -22.97
N LEU A 148 2.56 7.40 -21.79
CA LEU A 148 3.10 7.74 -20.46
C LEU A 148 3.82 6.56 -19.79
N ALA A 149 4.27 5.56 -20.57
CA ALA A 149 5.12 4.52 -20.02
C ALA A 149 6.31 5.12 -19.26
N ILE A 150 6.57 4.64 -18.05
CA ILE A 150 7.57 5.26 -17.16
C ILE A 150 8.99 5.31 -17.77
N PRO A 151 9.46 4.32 -18.55
CA PRO A 151 10.73 4.45 -19.26
C PRO A 151 10.76 5.65 -20.21
N LEU A 152 9.72 5.88 -21.00
CA LEU A 152 9.62 7.05 -21.92
C LEU A 152 9.57 8.38 -21.17
N VAL A 153 8.84 8.39 -20.04
CA VAL A 153 8.78 9.57 -19.17
C VAL A 153 10.15 9.90 -18.60
N LYS A 154 10.93 8.87 -18.20
CA LYS A 154 12.29 9.03 -17.67
C LYS A 154 13.23 9.71 -18.68
N GLU A 155 13.15 9.35 -19.96
CA GLU A 155 13.97 9.93 -21.02
C GLU A 155 13.70 11.43 -21.25
N ARG A 156 12.47 11.86 -20.96
CA ARG A 156 12.02 13.25 -21.19
C ARG A 156 12.15 14.16 -19.97
N LEU A 157 12.46 13.62 -18.82
CA LEU A 157 12.48 14.37 -17.56
C LEU A 157 13.89 14.47 -16.97
N ASN A 158 14.31 15.70 -16.68
CA ASN A 158 15.52 15.98 -15.88
C ASN A 158 15.25 15.91 -14.36
N ARG A 159 14.37 15.03 -13.91
CA ARG A 159 13.97 14.87 -12.50
C ARG A 159 14.02 13.39 -12.08
N PRO A 160 14.09 13.11 -10.77
CA PRO A 160 13.98 11.74 -10.28
C PRO A 160 12.68 11.08 -10.75
N VAL A 161 12.80 9.99 -11.47
CA VAL A 161 11.66 9.26 -12.08
C VAL A 161 10.62 8.82 -11.06
N CYS A 162 11.02 8.50 -9.82
CA CYS A 162 10.10 8.09 -8.76
C CYS A 162 9.06 9.17 -8.42
N SER A 163 9.47 10.45 -8.42
CA SER A 163 8.54 11.56 -8.17
C SER A 163 7.50 11.68 -9.29
N ALA A 164 7.93 11.59 -10.54
CA ALA A 164 7.03 11.64 -11.71
C ALA A 164 6.09 10.43 -11.72
N CYS A 165 6.61 9.22 -11.52
CA CYS A 165 5.82 7.99 -11.42
C CYS A 165 4.74 8.08 -10.34
N GLY A 166 5.09 8.61 -9.15
CA GLY A 166 4.14 8.81 -8.07
C GLY A 166 3.01 9.79 -8.43
N LYS A 167 3.33 10.90 -9.13
CA LYS A 167 2.33 11.86 -9.60
C LYS A 167 1.41 11.27 -10.66
N ILE A 168 1.97 10.57 -11.65
CA ILE A 168 1.21 9.92 -12.72
C ILE A 168 0.25 8.89 -12.13
N LYS A 169 0.72 8.03 -11.23
CA LYS A 169 -0.16 7.04 -10.56
C LYS A 169 -1.31 7.72 -9.83
N ARG A 170 -1.03 8.74 -9.02
CA ARG A 170 -2.09 9.46 -8.29
C ARG A 170 -3.09 10.11 -9.23
N HIS A 171 -2.63 10.69 -10.33
CA HIS A 171 -3.51 11.27 -11.35
C HIS A 171 -4.46 10.22 -11.92
N PHE A 172 -3.95 9.05 -12.36
CA PHE A 172 -4.80 8.02 -12.95
C PHE A 172 -5.71 7.33 -11.95
N PHE A 173 -5.27 7.13 -10.71
CA PHE A 173 -6.16 6.64 -9.65
C PHE A 173 -7.32 7.59 -9.41
N ASN A 174 -7.02 8.89 -9.31
CA ASN A 174 -8.03 9.92 -9.13
C ASN A 174 -8.97 10.01 -10.34
N LYS A 175 -8.39 10.07 -11.55
CA LYS A 175 -9.15 10.14 -12.79
C LYS A 175 -10.12 8.98 -12.94
N VAL A 176 -9.67 7.74 -12.78
CA VAL A 176 -10.54 6.56 -12.88
C VAL A 176 -11.59 6.55 -11.78
N ALA A 177 -11.25 6.95 -10.55
CA ALA A 177 -12.22 7.01 -9.47
C ALA A 177 -13.38 7.96 -9.80
N LEU A 178 -13.09 9.12 -10.37
CA LEU A 178 -14.10 10.11 -10.76
C LEU A 178 -14.88 9.70 -12.02
N ASP A 179 -14.17 9.30 -13.08
CA ASP A 179 -14.78 8.96 -14.37
C ASP A 179 -15.75 7.77 -14.25
N GLU A 180 -15.44 6.80 -13.39
CA GLU A 180 -16.25 5.59 -13.16
C GLU A 180 -17.23 5.74 -11.99
N GLY A 181 -17.26 6.89 -11.32
CA GLY A 181 -18.19 7.19 -10.23
C GLY A 181 -17.95 6.36 -8.97
N PHE A 182 -16.72 6.16 -8.56
CA PHE A 182 -16.40 5.57 -7.26
C PHE A 182 -16.48 6.61 -6.14
N ASP A 183 -17.03 6.23 -5.01
CA ASP A 183 -17.21 7.12 -3.85
C ASP A 183 -15.92 7.31 -3.05
N ALA A 184 -15.03 6.31 -3.07
CA ALA A 184 -13.76 6.37 -2.38
C ALA A 184 -12.65 5.59 -3.10
N LEU A 185 -11.42 6.11 -2.99
CA LEU A 185 -10.18 5.44 -3.39
C LEU A 185 -9.45 4.93 -2.16
N ALA A 186 -9.40 3.61 -1.97
CA ALA A 186 -8.67 2.97 -0.88
C ALA A 186 -7.26 2.56 -1.29
N THR A 187 -6.30 2.78 -0.39
CA THR A 187 -4.89 2.42 -0.62
C THR A 187 -4.36 1.55 0.52
N GLY A 188 -3.62 0.50 0.17
CA GLY A 188 -3.04 -0.45 1.13
C GLY A 188 -1.74 0.05 1.77
N HIS A 189 -1.69 1.31 2.21
CA HIS A 189 -0.57 1.81 3.00
C HIS A 189 -0.66 1.24 4.42
N ASN A 190 0.48 0.83 4.95
CA ASN A 190 0.58 0.36 6.32
C ASN A 190 1.17 1.45 7.24
N LEU A 191 1.23 1.16 8.55
CA LEU A 191 1.74 2.10 9.54
C LEU A 191 3.19 2.52 9.27
N ASP A 192 4.03 1.61 8.77
CA ASP A 192 5.44 1.92 8.47
C ASP A 192 5.54 2.93 7.31
N ASP A 193 4.67 2.81 6.29
CA ASP A 193 4.59 3.77 5.18
C ASP A 193 4.18 5.16 5.68
N GLU A 194 3.17 5.23 6.55
CA GLU A 194 2.68 6.51 7.11
C GLU A 194 3.69 7.16 8.07
N VAL A 195 4.38 6.36 8.89
CA VAL A 195 5.45 6.86 9.76
C VAL A 195 6.64 7.38 8.93
N ALA A 196 7.04 6.66 7.88
CA ALA A 196 8.10 7.10 6.98
C ALA A 196 7.73 8.43 6.28
N ARG A 197 6.47 8.58 5.86
CA ARG A 197 5.94 9.82 5.28
C ARG A 197 5.94 10.96 6.30
N LEU A 198 5.39 10.73 7.50
CA LEU A 198 5.38 11.70 8.59
C LEU A 198 6.79 12.20 8.91
N PHE A 199 7.73 11.27 9.07
CA PHE A 199 9.12 11.61 9.37
C PHE A 199 9.77 12.43 8.23
N SER A 200 9.53 12.03 6.98
CA SER A 200 10.01 12.77 5.82
C SER A 200 9.46 14.19 5.74
N ASN A 201 8.15 14.38 5.97
CA ASN A 201 7.50 15.69 5.94
C ASN A 201 7.99 16.56 7.11
N THR A 202 8.15 15.97 8.30
CA THR A 202 8.70 16.68 9.48
C THR A 202 10.13 17.16 9.22
N LEU A 203 10.99 16.32 8.65
CA LEU A 203 12.39 16.71 8.35
C LEU A 203 12.51 17.81 7.30
N ARG A 204 11.52 17.96 6.43
CA ARG A 204 11.47 19.02 5.40
C ARG A 204 10.73 20.27 5.88
N TRP A 205 10.12 20.26 7.05
CA TRP A 205 9.22 21.30 7.55
C TRP A 205 8.07 21.57 6.57
N ASP A 206 7.58 20.53 5.90
CA ASP A 206 6.46 20.62 4.98
C ASP A 206 5.14 20.61 5.73
N THR A 207 4.73 21.80 6.19
CA THR A 207 3.53 21.97 7.03
C THR A 207 2.25 21.67 6.28
N ALA A 208 2.20 21.88 4.96
CA ALA A 208 1.03 21.56 4.14
C ALA A 208 0.83 20.05 4.04
N ASP A 209 1.89 19.29 3.70
CA ASP A 209 1.83 17.84 3.64
C ASP A 209 1.59 17.19 5.03
N LEU A 210 2.04 17.84 6.12
CA LEU A 210 1.75 17.37 7.48
C LEU A 210 0.27 17.56 7.84
N ALA A 211 -0.33 18.69 7.48
CA ALA A 211 -1.75 18.95 7.72
C ALA A 211 -2.66 17.98 6.95
N ASP A 212 -2.23 17.56 5.75
CA ASP A 212 -2.94 16.60 4.89
C ASP A 212 -2.75 15.12 5.27
N GLN A 213 -1.92 14.84 6.26
CA GLN A 213 -1.59 13.47 6.63
C GLN A 213 -2.62 12.91 7.62
N GLY A 214 -3.63 12.26 7.08
CA GLY A 214 -4.71 11.61 7.83
C GLY A 214 -5.15 10.30 7.17
N PRO A 215 -5.89 9.48 7.91
CA PRO A 215 -6.41 8.20 7.39
C PRO A 215 -7.52 8.40 6.35
N ARG A 216 -8.13 9.58 6.31
CA ARG A 216 -9.14 9.99 5.36
C ARG A 216 -8.82 11.39 4.85
N ARG A 217 -8.88 11.54 3.54
CA ARG A 217 -8.85 12.82 2.86
C ARG A 217 -10.13 12.96 2.07
N ASP A 218 -10.94 13.93 2.42
CA ASP A 218 -12.19 14.19 1.70
C ASP A 218 -11.89 14.64 0.26
N GLY A 219 -12.81 14.29 -0.63
CA GLY A 219 -12.79 14.73 -2.01
C GLY A 219 -13.30 16.17 -2.12
N ASP A 220 -12.90 16.82 -3.18
CA ASP A 220 -13.45 18.10 -3.63
C ASP A 220 -13.61 18.10 -5.15
N ASP A 221 -13.93 19.25 -5.77
CA ASP A 221 -14.06 19.37 -7.22
C ASP A 221 -12.78 18.90 -7.94
N GLY A 222 -12.86 17.72 -8.56
CA GLY A 222 -11.77 17.08 -9.29
C GLY A 222 -10.83 16.18 -8.51
N ILE A 223 -11.10 15.96 -7.21
CA ILE A 223 -10.33 15.02 -6.37
C ILE A 223 -11.26 14.01 -5.70
N ALA A 224 -11.04 12.73 -5.96
CA ALA A 224 -11.77 11.65 -5.30
C ALA A 224 -11.38 11.54 -3.82
N ARG A 225 -12.34 11.19 -2.95
CA ARG A 225 -12.07 10.88 -1.54
C ARG A 225 -11.06 9.74 -1.44
N LYS A 226 -10.01 9.94 -0.68
CA LYS A 226 -8.96 8.94 -0.45
C LYS A 226 -8.96 8.47 0.99
N VAL A 227 -8.82 7.14 1.17
CA VAL A 227 -8.72 6.45 2.44
C VAL A 227 -7.60 5.40 2.42
#